data_311f8c9266dc67f46e8fdaf881f6db87
#
_entry.id   311f8c9266dc67f46e8fdaf881f6db87
#
_cell.length_a   1.000
_cell.length_b   1.000
_cell.length_c   1.000
_cell.angle_alpha   90.00
_cell.angle_beta   90.00
_cell.angle_gamma   90.00
#
_symmetry.space_group_name_H-M   'P 1'
#
loop_
_entity.id
_entity.type
_entity.pdbx_description
1 polymer ?
#
loop_
_entity_poly.entity_id
_entity_poly.type
_entity_poly.pdbx_seq_one_letter_code
_entity_poly.pdbx_strand_id
1 'polypeptide(L)'
;MLCASAAWPPLVRAWGDEGHQIVALIAQHYLDARVELRVQALLASDRSALVSGSSMASEATWADRYRDADRDADRRHYEQTRQWHYVDIELSSPNLARACFAHPALPPATPASAGPAEDCVVDKIDQFEAELRNARTSPDERRLALQFLLHLVGDVHQPLHASDDRDHGGNRKRVSAPGMHAGNLHHYWDTEFVRLLGEDAQSVSQRLLGRISASDIEAWQRGSPADWARESFWLAKAVSYGALPPADGGGRYRLSVGYVRDAISAVQLQLSRAGVRLAAVLNRDLRQ
;
A
#
# COMPACT_ATOMS: atom_id res chain seq x y z
N MET A 1 -26.64 18.09 -30.18
CA MET A 1 -25.55 18.26 -29.20
C MET A 1 -25.44 16.97 -28.43
N LEU A 2 -24.45 16.15 -28.77
CA LEU A 2 -24.11 14.92 -28.04
C LEU A 2 -23.17 15.30 -26.88
N CYS A 3 -23.67 15.23 -25.64
CA CYS A 3 -22.82 15.33 -24.47
C CYS A 3 -21.94 14.07 -24.41
N ALA A 4 -20.68 14.22 -24.72
CA ALA A 4 -19.68 13.20 -24.42
C ALA A 4 -19.50 13.16 -22.90
N SER A 5 -20.07 12.15 -22.24
CA SER A 5 -19.75 11.81 -20.87
C SER A 5 -18.26 11.41 -20.82
N ALA A 6 -17.43 12.28 -20.27
CA ALA A 6 -16.05 11.95 -19.93
C ALA A 6 -16.09 10.83 -18.89
N ALA A 7 -15.82 9.60 -19.31
CA ALA A 7 -15.59 8.51 -18.39
C ALA A 7 -14.31 8.83 -17.60
N TRP A 8 -14.46 9.09 -16.31
CA TRP A 8 -13.35 9.28 -15.40
C TRP A 8 -12.54 7.96 -15.37
N PRO A 9 -11.19 8.05 -15.31
CA PRO A 9 -10.40 6.84 -15.18
C PRO A 9 -10.80 6.09 -13.90
N PRO A 10 -10.79 4.75 -13.93
CA PRO A 10 -11.10 3.96 -12.75
C PRO A 10 -10.20 4.38 -11.58
N LEU A 11 -10.76 4.39 -10.38
CA LEU A 11 -10.07 4.65 -9.13
C LEU A 11 -8.79 3.81 -9.05
N VAL A 12 -7.65 4.47 -9.04
CA VAL A 12 -6.38 3.83 -8.71
C VAL A 12 -6.43 3.60 -7.20
N ARG A 13 -6.65 2.37 -6.82
CA ARG A 13 -6.47 1.90 -5.44
C ARG A 13 -5.11 1.23 -5.40
N ALA A 14 -4.34 1.49 -4.37
CA ALA A 14 -3.19 0.70 -3.96
C ALA A 14 -3.49 -0.79 -4.02
N TRP A 15 -2.70 -1.70 -3.50
CA TRP A 15 -3.21 -3.07 -3.43
C TRP A 15 -4.73 -3.02 -3.23
N GLY A 16 -5.54 -3.50 -4.16
CA GLY A 16 -7.01 -3.41 -4.02
C GLY A 16 -7.45 -3.84 -2.62
N ASP A 17 -8.67 -3.55 -2.22
CA ASP A 17 -9.18 -3.86 -0.87
C ASP A 17 -8.68 -5.24 -0.37
N GLU A 18 -8.69 -6.24 -1.24
CA GLU A 18 -8.27 -7.61 -0.93
C GLU A 18 -6.79 -7.72 -0.55
N GLY A 19 -5.89 -7.03 -1.24
CA GLY A 19 -4.45 -7.06 -0.93
C GLY A 19 -4.14 -6.45 0.43
N HIS A 20 -4.75 -5.30 0.78
CA HIS A 20 -4.62 -4.70 2.11
C HIS A 20 -5.20 -5.59 3.21
N GLN A 21 -6.33 -6.25 2.95
CA GLN A 21 -6.90 -7.21 3.88
C GLN A 21 -5.96 -8.41 4.12
N ILE A 22 -5.33 -8.95 3.06
CA ILE A 22 -4.33 -10.02 3.18
C ILE A 22 -3.15 -9.59 4.05
N VAL A 23 -2.60 -8.39 3.82
CA VAL A 23 -1.50 -7.84 4.63
C VAL A 23 -1.90 -7.74 6.11
N ALA A 24 -3.08 -7.19 6.40
CA ALA A 24 -3.59 -7.06 7.76
C ALA A 24 -3.82 -8.40 8.45
N LEU A 25 -4.36 -9.40 7.74
CA LEU A 25 -4.58 -10.75 8.27
C LEU A 25 -3.26 -11.47 8.58
N ILE A 26 -2.25 -11.33 7.72
CA ILE A 26 -0.91 -11.86 7.99
C ILE A 26 -0.30 -11.15 9.21
N ALA A 27 -0.43 -9.82 9.29
CA ALA A 27 0.08 -9.05 10.42
C ALA A 27 -0.60 -9.48 11.73
N GLN A 28 -1.92 -9.63 11.74
CA GLN A 28 -2.69 -10.05 12.92
C GLN A 28 -2.20 -11.39 13.47
N HIS A 29 -1.83 -12.34 12.60
CA HIS A 29 -1.29 -13.63 13.01
C HIS A 29 0.01 -13.53 13.84
N TYR A 30 0.83 -12.50 13.59
CA TYR A 30 2.12 -12.30 14.26
C TYR A 30 2.08 -11.23 15.38
N LEU A 31 0.89 -10.74 15.76
CA LEU A 31 0.78 -9.82 16.89
C LEU A 31 0.97 -10.53 18.22
N ASP A 32 1.68 -9.86 19.13
CA ASP A 32 1.66 -10.21 20.56
C ASP A 32 0.21 -10.04 21.10
N ALA A 33 -0.28 -10.96 21.89
CA ALA A 33 -1.68 -10.96 22.39
C ALA A 33 -2.08 -9.63 23.07
N ARG A 34 -1.15 -9.00 23.80
CA ARG A 34 -1.39 -7.69 24.43
C ARG A 34 -1.50 -6.56 23.41
N VAL A 35 -0.71 -6.62 22.35
CA VAL A 35 -0.75 -5.66 21.25
C VAL A 35 -2.04 -5.80 20.45
N GLU A 36 -2.47 -7.03 20.17
CA GLU A 36 -3.74 -7.31 19.50
C GLU A 36 -4.93 -6.67 20.22
N LEU A 37 -5.01 -6.83 21.56
CA LEU A 37 -6.05 -6.18 22.36
C LEU A 37 -6.03 -4.64 22.24
N ARG A 38 -4.85 -4.03 22.17
CA ARG A 38 -4.72 -2.57 22.02
C ARG A 38 -5.13 -2.12 20.62
N VAL A 39 -4.74 -2.85 19.59
CA VAL A 39 -5.19 -2.62 18.21
C VAL A 39 -6.71 -2.68 18.13
N GLN A 40 -7.32 -3.73 18.65
CA GLN A 40 -8.79 -3.88 18.68
C GLN A 40 -9.46 -2.73 19.42
N ALA A 41 -8.93 -2.30 20.56
CA ALA A 41 -9.49 -1.18 21.34
C ALA A 41 -9.42 0.16 20.58
N LEU A 42 -8.32 0.43 19.88
CA LEU A 42 -8.19 1.64 19.06
C LEU A 42 -9.17 1.61 17.87
N LEU A 43 -9.24 0.52 17.13
CA LEU A 43 -10.11 0.40 15.96
C LEU A 43 -11.60 0.42 16.34
N ALA A 44 -11.98 -0.17 17.47
CA ALA A 44 -13.36 -0.13 17.96
C ALA A 44 -13.86 1.31 18.28
N SER A 45 -12.97 2.27 18.39
CA SER A 45 -13.31 3.69 18.60
C SER A 45 -13.62 4.45 17.30
N ASP A 46 -13.44 3.84 16.10
CA ASP A 46 -13.78 4.50 14.83
C ASP A 46 -15.28 4.82 14.72
N ARG A 47 -15.57 6.02 14.27
CA ARG A 47 -16.93 6.52 14.04
C ARG A 47 -17.11 7.08 12.62
N SER A 48 -16.11 6.90 11.75
CA SER A 48 -16.12 7.45 10.39
C SER A 48 -17.17 6.80 9.49
N ALA A 49 -17.57 5.57 9.79
CA ALA A 49 -18.45 4.74 8.95
C ALA A 49 -17.93 4.51 7.51
N LEU A 50 -16.62 4.72 7.29
CA LEU A 50 -15.99 4.53 5.98
C LEU A 50 -15.78 3.06 5.63
N VAL A 51 -15.70 2.20 6.64
CA VAL A 51 -15.54 0.75 6.49
C VAL A 51 -16.61 0.00 7.30
N SER A 52 -16.88 -1.24 6.92
CA SER A 52 -17.84 -2.10 7.63
C SER A 52 -17.12 -2.92 8.72
N GLY A 53 -17.29 -2.51 9.97
CA GLY A 53 -16.69 -3.17 11.12
C GLY A 53 -15.30 -2.65 11.47
N SER A 54 -14.76 -3.13 12.60
CA SER A 54 -13.52 -2.65 13.23
C SER A 54 -12.41 -3.71 13.27
N SER A 55 -12.44 -4.70 12.37
CA SER A 55 -11.35 -5.66 12.24
C SER A 55 -10.13 -5.04 11.54
N MET A 56 -8.93 -5.53 11.83
CA MET A 56 -7.73 -5.06 11.12
C MET A 56 -7.86 -5.16 9.61
N ALA A 57 -8.48 -6.25 9.11
CA ALA A 57 -8.69 -6.44 7.67
C ALA A 57 -9.65 -5.41 7.07
N SER A 58 -10.75 -5.07 7.76
CA SER A 58 -11.67 -4.02 7.32
C SER A 58 -10.97 -2.66 7.35
N GLU A 59 -10.33 -2.32 8.44
CA GLU A 59 -9.67 -1.03 8.65
C GLU A 59 -8.44 -0.81 7.76
N ALA A 60 -7.83 -1.87 7.25
CA ALA A 60 -6.74 -1.75 6.28
C ALA A 60 -7.18 -1.11 4.95
N THR A 61 -8.48 -1.03 4.67
CA THR A 61 -9.03 -0.35 3.48
C THR A 61 -9.49 1.09 3.79
N TRP A 62 -9.38 1.53 5.05
CA TRP A 62 -9.92 2.81 5.52
C TRP A 62 -9.25 4.01 4.85
N ALA A 63 -7.92 4.00 4.69
CA ALA A 63 -7.17 5.16 4.18
C ALA A 63 -7.56 5.53 2.74
N ASP A 64 -7.77 4.56 1.87
CA ASP A 64 -8.29 4.79 0.51
C ASP A 64 -9.70 5.38 0.53
N ARG A 65 -10.57 4.87 1.40
CA ARG A 65 -11.93 5.38 1.55
C ARG A 65 -11.94 6.79 2.13
N TYR A 66 -11.05 7.08 3.07
CA TYR A 66 -10.86 8.41 3.63
C TYR A 66 -10.38 9.38 2.56
N ARG A 67 -9.37 9.02 1.78
CA ARG A 67 -8.88 9.82 0.63
C ARG A 67 -10.01 10.13 -0.34
N ASP A 68 -10.84 9.16 -0.67
CA ASP A 68 -11.86 9.29 -1.71
C ASP A 68 -13.21 9.79 -1.17
N ALA A 69 -13.38 9.96 0.15
CA ALA A 69 -14.66 10.31 0.78
C ALA A 69 -15.27 11.64 0.27
N ASP A 70 -14.44 12.59 -0.10
CA ASP A 70 -14.86 13.92 -0.60
C ASP A 70 -14.42 14.20 -2.04
N ARG A 71 -13.98 13.17 -2.77
CA ARG A 71 -13.39 13.30 -4.11
C ARG A 71 -14.29 14.02 -5.11
N ASP A 72 -15.59 13.78 -5.03
CA ASP A 72 -16.60 14.37 -5.91
C ASP A 72 -17.22 15.65 -5.31
N ALA A 73 -16.74 16.09 -4.14
CA ALA A 73 -17.18 17.30 -3.44
C ALA A 73 -16.05 18.35 -3.36
N ASP A 74 -15.59 18.68 -2.15
CA ASP A 74 -14.57 19.72 -1.94
C ASP A 74 -13.12 19.22 -2.00
N ARG A 75 -12.91 17.91 -2.12
CA ARG A 75 -11.63 17.25 -2.36
C ARG A 75 -10.54 17.44 -1.29
N ARG A 76 -10.89 17.86 -0.09
CA ARG A 76 -9.90 18.15 0.96
C ARG A 76 -9.10 16.93 1.36
N HIS A 77 -9.77 15.80 1.65
CA HIS A 77 -9.08 14.56 1.98
C HIS A 77 -8.26 14.04 0.80
N TYR A 78 -8.84 14.11 -0.41
CA TYR A 78 -8.16 13.69 -1.62
C TYR A 78 -6.87 14.49 -1.86
N GLU A 79 -6.93 15.83 -1.87
CA GLU A 79 -5.75 16.66 -2.10
C GLU A 79 -4.72 16.54 -0.95
N GLN A 80 -5.20 16.34 0.30
CA GLN A 80 -4.34 16.18 1.46
C GLN A 80 -3.58 14.85 1.46
N THR A 81 -4.21 13.74 1.07
CA THR A 81 -3.66 12.41 1.36
C THR A 81 -3.26 11.60 0.13
N ARG A 82 -3.61 12.01 -1.09
CA ARG A 82 -3.34 11.22 -2.30
C ARG A 82 -1.87 10.88 -2.52
N GLN A 83 -0.96 11.80 -2.15
CA GLN A 83 0.49 11.61 -2.30
C GLN A 83 1.06 10.67 -1.24
N TRP A 84 0.41 10.52 -0.09
CA TRP A 84 0.88 9.72 1.03
C TRP A 84 0.92 8.22 0.73
N HIS A 85 0.25 7.77 -0.32
CA HIS A 85 0.13 6.36 -0.71
C HIS A 85 1.30 5.83 -1.54
N TYR A 86 2.22 6.68 -2.01
CA TYR A 86 3.29 6.26 -2.92
C TYR A 86 4.55 7.12 -2.79
N VAL A 87 5.60 6.66 -3.45
CA VAL A 87 6.86 7.40 -3.66
C VAL A 87 7.35 7.15 -5.08
N ASP A 88 7.34 8.20 -5.92
CA ASP A 88 7.70 8.12 -7.34
C ASP A 88 9.23 8.10 -7.54
N ILE A 89 9.89 6.98 -7.24
CA ILE A 89 11.32 6.82 -7.52
C ILE A 89 11.51 6.58 -9.01
N GLU A 90 12.12 7.52 -9.70
CA GLU A 90 12.32 7.45 -11.15
C GLU A 90 13.24 6.28 -11.54
N LEU A 91 12.82 5.42 -12.49
CA LEU A 91 13.56 4.22 -12.92
C LEU A 91 14.93 4.56 -13.53
N SER A 92 15.01 5.67 -14.27
CA SER A 92 16.23 6.07 -14.98
C SER A 92 17.26 6.77 -14.08
N SER A 93 16.81 7.38 -12.96
CA SER A 93 17.64 8.15 -12.03
C SER A 93 17.13 7.99 -10.59
N PRO A 94 17.31 6.80 -9.99
CA PRO A 94 16.71 6.49 -8.70
C PRO A 94 17.30 7.36 -7.58
N ASN A 95 16.44 8.14 -6.93
CA ASN A 95 16.79 8.95 -5.78
C ASN A 95 15.59 9.09 -4.84
N LEU A 96 15.58 8.30 -3.75
CA LEU A 96 14.49 8.28 -2.79
C LEU A 96 14.30 9.64 -2.09
N ALA A 97 15.39 10.30 -1.67
CA ALA A 97 15.30 11.60 -0.99
C ALA A 97 14.64 12.65 -1.88
N ARG A 98 14.94 12.63 -3.19
CA ARG A 98 14.28 13.53 -4.14
C ARG A 98 12.81 13.16 -4.36
N ALA A 99 12.49 11.87 -4.40
CA ALA A 99 11.12 11.39 -4.61
C ALA A 99 10.20 11.68 -3.42
N CYS A 100 10.78 11.76 -2.20
CA CYS A 100 10.09 12.22 -0.98
C CYS A 100 10.21 13.72 -0.76
N PHE A 101 10.70 14.50 -1.74
CA PHE A 101 10.88 15.96 -1.68
C PHE A 101 11.75 16.45 -0.52
N ALA A 102 12.45 15.57 0.20
CA ALA A 102 13.32 15.88 1.35
C ALA A 102 12.65 16.80 2.39
N HIS A 103 11.39 16.54 2.70
CA HIS A 103 10.64 17.37 3.65
C HIS A 103 11.28 17.35 5.03
N PRO A 104 11.32 18.49 5.73
CA PRO A 104 11.78 18.54 7.11
C PRO A 104 10.83 17.75 8.02
N ALA A 105 11.36 17.35 9.18
CA ALA A 105 10.51 16.76 10.22
C ALA A 105 9.35 17.70 10.57
N LEU A 106 8.20 17.14 10.95
CA LEU A 106 7.06 17.92 11.36
C LEU A 106 7.41 18.82 12.57
N PRO A 107 6.89 20.05 12.61
CA PRO A 107 7.03 20.90 13.80
C PRO A 107 6.54 20.17 15.05
N PRO A 108 7.11 20.44 16.24
CA PRO A 108 6.64 19.85 17.48
C PRO A 108 5.12 20.03 17.67
N ALA A 109 4.45 18.98 18.08
CA ALA A 109 2.99 18.93 18.32
C ALA A 109 2.11 19.06 17.05
N THR A 110 2.69 19.01 15.86
CA THR A 110 1.90 18.89 14.62
C THR A 110 1.53 17.40 14.42
N PRO A 111 0.25 17.04 14.38
CA PRO A 111 -0.13 15.67 14.11
C PRO A 111 0.24 15.26 12.69
N ALA A 112 0.58 13.98 12.50
CA ALA A 112 0.93 13.45 11.18
C ALA A 112 -0.22 13.61 10.18
N SER A 113 -1.46 13.55 10.64
CA SER A 113 -2.68 13.79 9.85
C SER A 113 -2.78 15.21 9.28
N ALA A 114 -2.09 16.19 9.89
CA ALA A 114 -2.02 17.58 9.42
C ALA A 114 -0.66 17.91 8.74
N GLY A 115 0.15 16.91 8.45
CA GLY A 115 1.43 17.09 7.76
C GLY A 115 1.27 17.51 6.30
N PRO A 116 2.39 17.81 5.61
CA PRO A 116 2.36 18.23 4.21
C PRO A 116 1.64 17.23 3.29
N ALA A 117 0.86 17.75 2.36
CA ALA A 117 0.15 16.95 1.37
C ALA A 117 1.11 16.27 0.38
N GLU A 118 2.31 16.82 0.23
CA GLU A 118 3.36 16.34 -0.66
C GLU A 118 4.27 15.28 -0.01
N ASP A 119 4.07 14.95 1.28
CA ASP A 119 4.82 13.87 1.93
C ASP A 119 4.64 12.56 1.16
N CYS A 120 5.70 11.77 1.06
CA CYS A 120 5.66 10.45 0.44
C CYS A 120 5.24 9.36 1.45
N VAL A 121 4.95 8.15 0.95
CA VAL A 121 4.57 7.00 1.79
C VAL A 121 5.62 6.68 2.87
N VAL A 122 6.91 6.87 2.60
CA VAL A 122 8.01 6.63 3.55
C VAL A 122 7.94 7.62 4.71
N ASP A 123 7.83 8.92 4.40
CA ASP A 123 7.70 9.97 5.41
C ASP A 123 6.47 9.75 6.30
N LYS A 124 5.34 9.37 5.67
CA LYS A 124 4.08 9.16 6.40
C LYS A 124 4.13 7.93 7.31
N ILE A 125 4.74 6.83 6.88
CA ILE A 125 4.92 5.68 7.77
C ILE A 125 5.75 6.08 8.99
N ASP A 126 6.89 6.76 8.81
CA ASP A 126 7.76 7.20 9.92
C ASP A 126 7.02 8.16 10.88
N GLN A 127 6.22 9.09 10.35
CA GLN A 127 5.43 10.02 11.13
C GLN A 127 4.34 9.32 11.95
N PHE A 128 3.56 8.43 11.31
CA PHE A 128 2.49 7.69 11.99
C PHE A 128 3.02 6.66 12.99
N GLU A 129 4.17 6.03 12.74
CA GLU A 129 4.85 5.20 13.74
C GLU A 129 5.24 6.02 14.99
N ALA A 130 5.79 7.21 14.80
CA ALA A 130 6.15 8.10 15.92
C ALA A 130 4.92 8.49 16.75
N GLU A 131 3.78 8.78 16.10
CA GLU A 131 2.52 9.09 16.80
C GLU A 131 1.94 7.89 17.54
N LEU A 132 1.92 6.72 16.90
CA LEU A 132 1.39 5.51 17.50
C LEU A 132 2.16 5.11 18.77
N ARG A 133 3.48 5.30 18.74
CA ARG A 133 4.38 5.04 19.88
C ARG A 133 4.26 6.04 21.01
N ASN A 134 3.92 7.28 20.72
CA ASN A 134 3.89 8.35 21.70
C ASN A 134 2.62 8.30 22.55
N ALA A 135 2.75 7.95 23.83
CA ALA A 135 1.63 7.90 24.78
C ALA A 135 0.93 9.26 25.02
N ARG A 136 1.53 10.38 24.59
CA ARG A 136 0.94 11.73 24.71
C ARG A 136 0.08 12.10 23.49
N THR A 137 0.16 11.35 22.40
CA THR A 137 -0.72 11.53 21.23
C THR A 137 -2.16 11.26 21.65
N SER A 138 -3.09 12.08 21.18
CA SER A 138 -4.51 11.91 21.50
C SER A 138 -5.02 10.54 21.03
N PRO A 139 -6.05 9.96 21.65
CA PRO A 139 -6.61 8.69 21.22
C PRO A 139 -7.07 8.71 19.75
N ASP A 140 -7.63 9.83 19.29
CA ASP A 140 -8.09 9.96 17.90
C ASP A 140 -6.93 9.97 16.92
N GLU A 141 -5.85 10.72 17.17
CA GLU A 141 -4.66 10.71 16.31
C GLU A 141 -3.94 9.35 16.34
N ARG A 142 -3.91 8.67 17.50
CA ARG A 142 -3.37 7.31 17.57
C ARG A 142 -4.18 6.31 16.77
N ARG A 143 -5.52 6.46 16.74
CA ARG A 143 -6.38 5.65 15.87
C ARG A 143 -6.09 5.95 14.40
N LEU A 144 -6.04 7.23 14.00
CA LEU A 144 -5.70 7.63 12.64
C LEU A 144 -4.33 7.10 12.22
N ALA A 145 -3.32 7.22 13.10
CA ALA A 145 -2.00 6.67 12.86
C ALA A 145 -2.04 5.16 12.60
N LEU A 146 -2.80 4.41 13.41
CA LEU A 146 -3.00 2.98 13.21
C LEU A 146 -3.68 2.68 11.88
N GLN A 147 -4.79 3.37 11.54
CA GLN A 147 -5.54 3.18 10.30
C GLN A 147 -4.66 3.45 9.07
N PHE A 148 -3.87 4.52 9.07
CA PHE A 148 -2.90 4.78 8.01
C PHE A 148 -1.80 3.73 7.95
N LEU A 149 -1.23 3.29 9.07
CA LEU A 149 -0.17 2.26 9.07
C LEU A 149 -0.66 0.92 8.54
N LEU A 150 -1.90 0.50 8.88
CA LEU A 150 -2.52 -0.71 8.34
C LEU A 150 -2.57 -0.72 6.81
N HIS A 151 -2.65 0.45 6.19
CA HIS A 151 -2.73 0.64 4.75
C HIS A 151 -1.35 0.92 4.13
N LEU A 152 -0.65 1.97 4.58
CA LEU A 152 0.56 2.47 3.94
C LEU A 152 1.74 1.49 3.98
N VAL A 153 1.82 0.62 5.01
CA VAL A 153 2.80 -0.47 5.01
C VAL A 153 2.51 -1.47 3.88
N GLY A 154 1.24 -1.69 3.53
CA GLY A 154 0.88 -2.41 2.31
C GLY A 154 1.35 -1.68 1.05
N ASP A 155 1.04 -0.39 0.95
CA ASP A 155 1.35 0.46 -0.21
C ASP A 155 2.83 0.47 -0.56
N VAL A 156 3.72 0.70 0.41
CA VAL A 156 5.17 0.76 0.17
C VAL A 156 5.73 -0.57 -0.36
N HIS A 157 5.00 -1.68 -0.18
CA HIS A 157 5.37 -3.00 -0.71
C HIS A 157 4.77 -3.30 -2.08
N GLN A 158 3.87 -2.47 -2.61
CA GLN A 158 3.43 -2.57 -4.00
C GLN A 158 4.51 -1.95 -4.90
N PRO A 159 5.12 -2.73 -5.82
CA PRO A 159 6.29 -2.26 -6.57
C PRO A 159 6.05 -0.97 -7.35
N LEU A 160 4.86 -0.77 -7.90
CA LEU A 160 4.52 0.44 -8.68
C LEU A 160 4.13 1.64 -7.80
N HIS A 161 3.96 1.45 -6.48
CA HIS A 161 3.87 2.53 -5.50
C HIS A 161 5.24 3.08 -5.05
N ALA A 162 6.32 2.39 -5.43
CA ALA A 162 7.69 2.83 -5.13
C ALA A 162 8.51 3.13 -6.39
N SER A 163 7.87 3.33 -7.54
CA SER A 163 8.59 3.51 -8.82
C SER A 163 7.77 4.26 -9.85
N ASP A 164 8.44 5.06 -10.67
CA ASP A 164 7.82 5.75 -11.81
C ASP A 164 8.72 5.71 -13.06
N ASP A 165 8.10 5.44 -14.22
CA ASP A 165 8.71 5.54 -15.54
C ASP A 165 8.11 6.72 -16.33
N ARG A 166 7.86 7.85 -15.66
CA ARG A 166 7.13 9.02 -16.16
C ARG A 166 5.72 8.68 -16.65
N ASP A 167 5.14 7.69 -16.01
CA ASP A 167 3.87 7.09 -16.41
C ASP A 167 2.86 6.98 -15.25
N HIS A 168 3.16 7.68 -14.14
CA HIS A 168 2.40 7.64 -12.89
C HIS A 168 2.31 6.21 -12.32
N GLY A 169 3.47 5.60 -12.06
CA GLY A 169 3.56 4.26 -11.52
C GLY A 169 2.87 3.21 -12.40
N GLY A 170 3.00 3.29 -13.73
CA GLY A 170 2.39 2.33 -14.66
C GLY A 170 0.94 2.63 -15.07
N ASN A 171 0.32 3.70 -14.55
CA ASN A 171 -1.07 4.06 -14.91
C ASN A 171 -1.25 4.40 -16.40
N ARG A 172 -0.21 4.91 -17.06
CA ARG A 172 -0.25 5.23 -18.49
C ARG A 172 0.15 4.06 -19.39
N LYS A 173 0.62 2.93 -18.85
CA LYS A 173 0.95 1.73 -19.65
C LYS A 173 -0.26 0.84 -19.83
N ARG A 174 -0.82 0.81 -21.03
CA ARG A 174 -1.94 -0.07 -21.38
C ARG A 174 -1.46 -1.51 -21.53
N VAL A 175 -2.04 -2.42 -20.78
CA VAL A 175 -1.67 -3.84 -20.80
C VAL A 175 -2.86 -4.75 -21.08
N SER A 176 -2.56 -5.96 -21.53
CA SER A 176 -3.52 -7.07 -21.61
C SER A 176 -2.79 -8.39 -21.36
N ALA A 177 -3.47 -9.36 -20.77
CA ALA A 177 -2.95 -10.71 -20.57
C ALA A 177 -4.01 -11.75 -21.00
N PRO A 178 -3.61 -12.99 -21.35
CA PRO A 178 -4.56 -14.04 -21.69
C PRO A 178 -5.56 -14.32 -20.57
N GLY A 179 -6.85 -14.31 -20.89
CA GLY A 179 -7.92 -14.57 -19.92
C GLY A 179 -8.24 -13.42 -18.95
N MET A 180 -7.62 -12.25 -19.11
CA MET A 180 -7.82 -11.08 -18.26
C MET A 180 -8.36 -9.89 -19.06
N HIS A 181 -9.11 -9.01 -18.41
CA HIS A 181 -9.57 -7.78 -19.04
C HIS A 181 -8.41 -6.83 -19.35
N ALA A 182 -8.49 -6.09 -20.46
CA ALA A 182 -7.50 -5.06 -20.76
C ALA A 182 -7.59 -3.91 -19.73
N GLY A 183 -6.43 -3.41 -19.30
CA GLY A 183 -6.33 -2.35 -18.30
C GLY A 183 -5.02 -1.57 -18.40
N ASN A 184 -4.61 -0.96 -17.31
CA ASN A 184 -3.27 -0.40 -17.16
C ASN A 184 -2.40 -1.29 -16.26
N LEU A 185 -1.08 -1.07 -16.32
CA LEU A 185 -0.12 -1.88 -15.58
C LEU A 185 -0.32 -1.76 -14.07
N HIS A 186 -0.56 -0.55 -13.57
CA HIS A 186 -0.80 -0.30 -12.15
C HIS A 186 -1.98 -1.12 -11.61
N HIS A 187 -3.14 -1.02 -12.27
CA HIS A 187 -4.33 -1.78 -11.90
C HIS A 187 -4.11 -3.31 -11.92
N TYR A 188 -3.29 -3.80 -12.85
CA TYR A 188 -2.94 -5.22 -12.88
C TYR A 188 -2.18 -5.64 -11.63
N TRP A 189 -1.23 -4.83 -11.16
CA TRP A 189 -0.48 -5.10 -9.94
C TRP A 189 -1.33 -4.94 -8.69
N ASP A 190 -2.18 -3.93 -8.63
CA ASP A 190 -3.06 -3.68 -7.46
C ASP A 190 -4.13 -4.75 -7.30
N THR A 191 -4.70 -5.22 -8.41
CA THR A 191 -5.97 -5.95 -8.35
C THR A 191 -5.91 -7.28 -9.09
N GLU A 192 -5.54 -7.28 -10.37
CA GLU A 192 -5.72 -8.47 -11.19
C GLU A 192 -4.81 -9.62 -10.75
N PHE A 193 -3.54 -9.35 -10.42
CA PHE A 193 -2.62 -10.36 -9.93
C PHE A 193 -2.95 -10.82 -8.51
N VAL A 194 -3.50 -9.95 -7.67
CA VAL A 194 -3.99 -10.33 -6.33
C VAL A 194 -5.17 -11.29 -6.46
N ARG A 195 -6.14 -11.00 -7.31
CA ARG A 195 -7.29 -11.88 -7.58
C ARG A 195 -6.90 -13.28 -8.06
N LEU A 196 -5.80 -13.40 -8.80
CA LEU A 196 -5.28 -14.70 -9.22
C LEU A 196 -4.70 -15.54 -8.06
N LEU A 197 -4.52 -14.96 -6.87
CA LEU A 197 -4.10 -15.70 -5.69
C LEU A 197 -5.23 -16.54 -5.09
N GLY A 198 -6.49 -16.14 -5.22
CA GLY A 198 -7.63 -16.88 -4.69
C GLY A 198 -8.91 -16.05 -4.63
N GLU A 199 -9.95 -16.62 -4.04
CA GLU A 199 -11.30 -16.05 -4.04
C GLU A 199 -11.56 -15.06 -2.90
N ASP A 200 -10.80 -15.18 -1.79
CA ASP A 200 -10.96 -14.30 -0.63
C ASP A 200 -9.65 -14.10 0.14
N ALA A 201 -9.54 -12.96 0.82
CA ALA A 201 -8.35 -12.55 1.55
C ALA A 201 -7.98 -13.51 2.69
N GLN A 202 -8.96 -14.13 3.36
CA GLN A 202 -8.72 -15.05 4.47
C GLN A 202 -8.03 -16.33 4.00
N SER A 203 -8.54 -16.96 2.96
CA SER A 203 -7.97 -18.17 2.37
C SER A 203 -6.58 -17.91 1.78
N VAL A 204 -6.38 -16.75 1.12
CA VAL A 204 -5.07 -16.36 0.58
C VAL A 204 -4.07 -16.14 1.70
N SER A 205 -4.42 -15.38 2.75
CA SER A 205 -3.52 -15.10 3.87
C SER A 205 -3.07 -16.39 4.57
N GLN A 206 -3.97 -17.34 4.80
CA GLN A 206 -3.65 -18.65 5.40
C GLN A 206 -2.64 -19.44 4.55
N ARG A 207 -2.80 -19.47 3.22
CA ARG A 207 -1.84 -20.13 2.34
C ARG A 207 -0.47 -19.46 2.34
N LEU A 208 -0.43 -18.13 2.39
CA LEU A 208 0.82 -17.38 2.47
C LEU A 208 1.51 -17.63 3.81
N LEU A 209 0.77 -17.58 4.93
CA LEU A 209 1.28 -17.91 6.27
C LEU A 209 1.96 -19.28 6.32
N GLY A 210 1.35 -20.29 5.68
CA GLY A 210 1.92 -21.64 5.62
C GLY A 210 3.25 -21.74 4.82
N ARG A 211 3.67 -20.68 4.13
CA ARG A 211 4.92 -20.62 3.35
C ARG A 211 5.99 -19.74 3.99
N ILE A 212 5.63 -18.91 4.97
CA ILE A 212 6.55 -18.02 5.67
C ILE A 212 7.35 -18.85 6.70
N SER A 213 8.65 -18.97 6.51
CA SER A 213 9.54 -19.67 7.44
C SER A 213 9.98 -18.77 8.60
N ALA A 214 10.52 -19.38 9.67
CA ALA A 214 11.10 -18.62 10.78
C ALA A 214 12.27 -17.73 10.34
N SER A 215 13.07 -18.17 9.38
CA SER A 215 14.15 -17.36 8.79
C SER A 215 13.62 -16.17 7.97
N ASP A 216 12.48 -16.34 7.28
CA ASP A 216 11.84 -15.22 6.59
C ASP A 216 11.35 -14.15 7.59
N ILE A 217 10.70 -14.58 8.68
CA ILE A 217 10.25 -13.67 9.73
C ILE A 217 11.43 -12.87 10.29
N GLU A 218 12.52 -13.54 10.68
CA GLU A 218 13.71 -12.88 11.21
C GLU A 218 14.32 -11.90 10.20
N ALA A 219 14.40 -12.27 8.94
CA ALA A 219 14.95 -11.41 7.89
C ALA A 219 14.06 -10.20 7.59
N TRP A 220 12.73 -10.41 7.47
CA TRP A 220 11.79 -9.37 7.02
C TRP A 220 11.44 -8.36 8.11
N GLN A 221 11.51 -8.69 9.38
CA GLN A 221 11.31 -7.75 10.48
C GLN A 221 12.37 -6.64 10.55
N ARG A 222 13.44 -6.75 9.76
CA ARG A 222 14.52 -5.76 9.70
C ARG A 222 14.21 -4.68 8.66
N GLY A 223 14.97 -3.59 8.74
CA GLY A 223 14.91 -2.47 7.80
C GLY A 223 13.93 -1.38 8.22
N SER A 224 13.93 -0.32 7.45
CA SER A 224 13.13 0.88 7.61
C SER A 224 12.13 1.03 6.45
N PRO A 225 11.13 1.92 6.55
CA PRO A 225 10.25 2.24 5.42
C PRO A 225 11.03 2.64 4.15
N ALA A 226 12.16 3.35 4.31
CA ALA A 226 13.03 3.70 3.19
C ALA A 226 13.70 2.47 2.54
N ASP A 227 14.08 1.46 3.32
CA ASP A 227 14.64 0.21 2.79
C ASP A 227 13.55 -0.59 2.05
N TRP A 228 12.33 -0.63 2.60
CA TRP A 228 11.19 -1.31 1.96
C TRP A 228 10.81 -0.67 0.63
N ALA A 229 10.82 0.68 0.56
CA ALA A 229 10.60 1.39 -0.70
C ALA A 229 11.69 1.06 -1.74
N ARG A 230 12.96 0.97 -1.34
CA ARG A 230 14.06 0.56 -2.24
C ARG A 230 13.90 -0.88 -2.72
N GLU A 231 13.51 -1.81 -1.84
CA GLU A 231 13.24 -3.21 -2.24
C GLU A 231 12.11 -3.26 -3.28
N SER A 232 11.01 -2.55 -3.04
CA SER A 232 9.87 -2.45 -3.95
C SER A 232 10.26 -1.82 -5.29
N PHE A 233 11.09 -0.76 -5.26
CA PHE A 233 11.65 -0.14 -6.46
C PHE A 233 12.47 -1.13 -7.30
N TRP A 234 13.40 -1.86 -6.68
CA TRP A 234 14.22 -2.82 -7.42
C TRP A 234 13.40 -3.97 -7.98
N LEU A 235 12.36 -4.39 -7.27
CA LEU A 235 11.42 -5.38 -7.78
C LEU A 235 10.62 -4.84 -8.96
N ALA A 236 10.13 -3.59 -8.90
CA ALA A 236 9.48 -2.93 -10.03
C ALA A 236 10.40 -2.86 -11.25
N LYS A 237 11.64 -2.44 -11.04
CA LYS A 237 12.64 -2.32 -12.12
C LYS A 237 12.96 -3.67 -12.75
N ALA A 238 13.01 -4.75 -11.98
CA ALA A 238 13.33 -6.07 -12.49
C ALA A 238 12.11 -6.79 -13.12
N VAL A 239 10.96 -6.71 -12.49
CA VAL A 239 9.77 -7.50 -12.86
C VAL A 239 8.68 -6.64 -13.47
N SER A 240 8.17 -5.61 -12.76
CA SER A 240 7.00 -4.86 -13.25
C SER A 240 7.27 -4.16 -14.56
N TYR A 241 8.40 -3.51 -14.69
CA TYR A 241 8.83 -2.81 -15.90
C TYR A 241 9.82 -3.62 -16.72
N GLY A 242 10.84 -4.21 -16.07
CA GLY A 242 11.96 -4.84 -16.76
C GLY A 242 11.59 -6.09 -17.54
N ALA A 243 10.54 -6.79 -17.13
CA ALA A 243 10.03 -7.96 -17.84
C ALA A 243 8.91 -7.64 -18.85
N LEU A 244 8.54 -6.35 -19.04
CA LEU A 244 7.53 -5.97 -20.02
C LEU A 244 8.01 -6.32 -21.45
N PRO A 245 7.17 -6.96 -22.29
CA PRO A 245 7.47 -7.14 -23.69
C PRO A 245 7.45 -5.77 -24.40
N PRO A 246 7.97 -5.65 -25.61
CA PRO A 246 7.77 -4.46 -26.43
C PRO A 246 6.28 -4.17 -26.62
N ALA A 247 5.91 -2.88 -26.63
CA ALA A 247 4.55 -2.47 -26.94
C ALA A 247 4.23 -2.77 -28.42
N ASP A 248 2.98 -3.15 -28.69
CA ASP A 248 2.47 -3.29 -30.05
C ASP A 248 2.34 -1.93 -30.76
N GLY A 249 2.02 -1.94 -32.07
CA GLY A 249 1.85 -0.71 -32.88
C GLY A 249 0.77 0.25 -32.36
N GLY A 250 -0.08 -0.19 -31.44
CA GLY A 250 -1.08 0.62 -30.73
C GLY A 250 -0.63 1.08 -29.32
N GLY A 251 0.64 0.84 -28.94
CA GLY A 251 1.19 1.21 -27.64
C GLY A 251 0.65 0.36 -26.48
N ARG A 252 0.22 -0.87 -26.74
CA ARG A 252 -0.25 -1.82 -25.72
C ARG A 252 0.79 -2.91 -25.48
N TYR A 253 1.02 -3.25 -24.23
CA TYR A 253 1.88 -4.34 -23.81
C TYR A 253 1.06 -5.62 -23.64
N ARG A 254 1.38 -6.67 -24.41
CA ARG A 254 0.71 -7.97 -24.32
C ARG A 254 1.51 -8.87 -23.40
N LEU A 255 1.11 -8.93 -22.13
CA LEU A 255 1.80 -9.71 -21.11
C LEU A 255 1.77 -11.20 -21.44
N SER A 256 2.92 -11.87 -21.34
CA SER A 256 3.02 -13.30 -21.51
C SER A 256 2.56 -14.07 -20.28
N VAL A 257 2.28 -15.36 -20.42
CA VAL A 257 2.03 -16.26 -19.27
C VAL A 257 3.22 -16.28 -18.32
N GLY A 258 4.45 -16.19 -18.82
CA GLY A 258 5.66 -16.07 -18.01
C GLY A 258 5.66 -14.81 -17.15
N TYR A 259 5.35 -13.65 -17.74
CA TYR A 259 5.21 -12.39 -17.00
C TYR A 259 4.17 -12.50 -15.87
N VAL A 260 2.99 -13.02 -16.17
CA VAL A 260 1.91 -13.17 -15.17
C VAL A 260 2.35 -14.08 -14.02
N ARG A 261 3.00 -15.20 -14.30
CA ARG A 261 3.54 -16.10 -13.27
C ARG A 261 4.56 -15.40 -12.38
N ASP A 262 5.50 -14.66 -12.97
CA ASP A 262 6.56 -13.98 -12.22
C ASP A 262 5.99 -12.82 -11.39
N ALA A 263 5.00 -12.09 -11.93
CA ALA A 263 4.25 -11.07 -11.21
C ALA A 263 3.48 -11.65 -10.01
N ILE A 264 2.78 -12.78 -10.17
CA ILE A 264 2.08 -13.46 -9.08
C ILE A 264 3.07 -13.86 -7.97
N SER A 265 4.24 -14.38 -8.33
CA SER A 265 5.27 -14.75 -7.36
C SER A 265 5.79 -13.53 -6.58
N ALA A 266 5.98 -12.42 -7.28
CA ALA A 266 6.39 -11.15 -6.67
C ALA A 266 5.30 -10.58 -5.73
N VAL A 267 4.03 -10.62 -6.14
CA VAL A 267 2.88 -10.20 -5.32
C VAL A 267 2.80 -11.03 -4.03
N GLN A 268 2.90 -12.36 -4.11
CA GLN A 268 2.91 -13.24 -2.93
C GLN A 268 4.02 -12.87 -1.95
N LEU A 269 5.23 -12.63 -2.45
CA LEU A 269 6.36 -12.24 -1.63
C LEU A 269 6.15 -10.89 -0.95
N GLN A 270 5.67 -9.89 -1.69
CA GLN A 270 5.47 -8.54 -1.17
C GLN A 270 4.33 -8.46 -0.15
N LEU A 271 3.21 -9.15 -0.36
CA LEU A 271 2.13 -9.26 0.62
C LEU A 271 2.60 -9.94 1.91
N SER A 272 3.41 -11.00 1.80
CA SER A 272 3.97 -11.70 2.95
C SER A 272 4.94 -10.81 3.74
N ARG A 273 5.86 -10.12 3.07
CA ARG A 273 6.79 -9.15 3.67
C ARG A 273 6.04 -8.03 4.38
N ALA A 274 5.06 -7.42 3.69
CA ALA A 274 4.24 -6.34 4.24
C ALA A 274 3.55 -6.75 5.54
N GLY A 275 2.93 -7.93 5.57
CA GLY A 275 2.26 -8.44 6.77
C GLY A 275 3.22 -8.68 7.95
N VAL A 276 4.38 -9.31 7.72
CA VAL A 276 5.39 -9.51 8.77
C VAL A 276 5.95 -8.18 9.28
N ARG A 277 6.22 -7.22 8.39
CA ARG A 277 6.74 -5.89 8.74
C ARG A 277 5.70 -5.06 9.49
N LEU A 278 4.44 -5.09 9.07
CA LEU A 278 3.35 -4.42 9.79
C LEU A 278 3.22 -4.97 11.21
N ALA A 279 3.26 -6.29 11.39
CA ALA A 279 3.25 -6.89 12.73
C ALA A 279 4.44 -6.43 13.58
N ALA A 280 5.65 -6.37 13.02
CA ALA A 280 6.83 -5.90 13.72
C ALA A 280 6.70 -4.43 14.17
N VAL A 281 6.17 -3.56 13.30
CA VAL A 281 5.86 -2.16 13.62
C VAL A 281 4.87 -2.08 14.77
N LEU A 282 3.73 -2.74 14.67
CA LEU A 282 2.68 -2.68 15.69
C LEU A 282 3.14 -3.27 17.02
N ASN A 283 3.85 -4.41 17.01
CA ASN A 283 4.41 -5.01 18.20
C ASN A 283 5.41 -4.09 18.90
N ARG A 284 6.28 -3.41 18.16
CA ARG A 284 7.23 -2.46 18.68
C ARG A 284 6.55 -1.23 19.29
N ASP A 285 5.60 -0.63 18.58
CA ASP A 285 5.07 0.69 18.87
C ASP A 285 3.89 0.67 19.87
N LEU A 286 3.21 -0.46 19.99
CA LEU A 286 2.11 -0.66 20.93
C LEU A 286 2.45 -1.55 22.13
N ARG A 287 3.70 -1.97 22.30
CA ARG A 287 4.09 -2.85 23.43
C ARG A 287 4.06 -2.14 24.79
N GLN A 288 4.18 -0.79 24.84
CA GLN A 288 4.27 0.01 26.09
C GLN A 288 2.92 0.24 26.74
#